data_c3fb67492e3b3d219ce857c590c6d3cb
#
_entry.id   c3fb67492e3b3d219ce857c590c6d3cb
#
_cell.length_a   1.000
_cell.length_b   1.000
_cell.length_c   1.000
_cell.angle_alpha   90.00
_cell.angle_beta   90.00
_cell.angle_gamma   90.00
#
_symmetry.space_group_name_H-M   'P 1'
#
loop_
_entity.id
_entity.type
_entity.pdbx_description
1 polymer ?
#
loop_
_entity_poly.entity_id
_entity_poly.type
_entity_poly.pdbx_seq_one_letter_code
_entity_poly.pdbx_strand_id
1 'polypeptide(L)'
;MGNLKIEKLDKMVKKAVIQVRDTMIRTLQENGIDYICITDIARQKNPVEPKDVVKNWMRVKNTLEYLGLWEKLNNLNFKGVEFDPLLKEAGSNAFTMSPTRWVELTHAVVLLNFINYE
;
A
#
# COMPACT_ATOMS: atom_id res chain seq x y z
N MET A 1 25.15 12.32 20.19
CA MET A 1 24.24 11.29 20.74
C MET A 1 22.95 11.18 19.95
N GLY A 2 22.32 12.29 19.54
CA GLY A 2 21.15 12.25 18.67
C GLY A 2 21.40 11.61 17.31
N ASN A 3 22.60 11.74 16.79
CA ASN A 3 22.97 11.18 15.48
C ASN A 3 22.99 9.65 15.46
N LEU A 4 23.35 8.99 16.56
CA LEU A 4 23.34 7.52 16.64
C LEU A 4 21.94 6.94 16.57
N LYS A 5 20.95 7.65 17.11
CA LYS A 5 19.55 7.24 17.07
C LYS A 5 18.97 7.38 15.66
N ILE A 6 19.36 8.45 14.95
CA ILE A 6 18.97 8.69 13.56
C ILE A 6 19.62 7.65 12.64
N GLU A 7 20.89 7.32 12.84
CA GLU A 7 21.58 6.30 12.05
C GLU A 7 20.95 4.91 12.21
N LYS A 8 20.48 4.55 13.40
CA LYS A 8 19.78 3.28 13.63
C LYS A 8 18.44 3.25 12.89
N LEU A 9 17.72 4.35 12.87
CA LEU A 9 16.45 4.46 12.13
C LEU A 9 16.71 4.35 10.63
N ASP A 10 17.73 5.01 10.11
CA ASP A 10 18.10 4.95 8.70
C ASP A 10 18.51 3.55 8.27
N LYS A 11 19.16 2.79 9.16
CA LYS A 11 19.56 1.39 8.90
C LYS A 11 18.37 0.43 8.88
N MET A 12 17.23 0.80 9.50
CA MET A 12 16.02 -0.02 9.52
C MET A 12 15.15 0.20 8.29
N VAL A 13 15.43 1.23 7.50
CA VAL A 13 14.70 1.57 6.29
C VAL A 13 15.67 1.51 5.11
N LYS A 14 15.41 0.60 4.18
CA LYS A 14 16.22 0.43 2.97
C LYS A 14 15.35 0.75 1.76
N LYS A 15 15.75 1.77 1.02
CA LYS A 15 15.11 2.15 -0.24
C LYS A 15 15.93 1.63 -1.40
N ALA A 16 15.24 1.08 -2.38
CA ALA A 16 15.87 0.57 -3.59
C ALA A 16 14.96 0.77 -4.78
N VAL A 17 15.50 0.54 -5.97
CA VAL A 17 14.75 0.56 -7.22
C VAL A 17 15.09 -0.72 -7.95
N ILE A 18 14.07 -1.46 -8.36
CA ILE A 18 14.25 -2.65 -9.19
C ILE A 18 13.71 -2.36 -10.59
N GLN A 19 14.31 -2.99 -11.58
CA GLN A 19 13.84 -2.90 -12.96
C GLN A 19 13.08 -4.16 -13.31
N VAL A 20 11.80 -3.98 -13.72
CA VAL A 20 10.96 -5.06 -14.21
C VAL A 20 10.54 -4.68 -15.63
N ARG A 21 11.09 -5.38 -16.61
CA ARG A 21 10.96 -5.01 -18.04
C ARG A 21 11.48 -3.59 -18.24
N ASP A 22 10.65 -2.69 -18.76
CA ASP A 22 11.02 -1.29 -19.03
C ASP A 22 10.63 -0.34 -17.89
N THR A 23 10.20 -0.87 -16.75
CA THR A 23 9.68 -0.07 -15.64
C THR A 23 10.59 -0.15 -14.43
N MET A 24 10.90 1.03 -13.89
CA MET A 24 11.62 1.16 -12.63
C MET A 24 10.62 1.21 -11.50
N ILE A 25 10.71 0.25 -10.58
CA ILE A 25 9.79 0.11 -9.46
C ILE A 25 10.53 0.38 -8.16
N ARG A 26 10.04 1.37 -7.41
CA ARG A 26 10.60 1.72 -6.11
C ARG A 26 10.19 0.68 -5.08
N THR A 27 11.13 0.30 -4.25
CA THR A 27 10.89 -0.63 -3.14
C THR A 27 11.37 -0.01 -1.84
N LEU A 28 10.82 -0.50 -0.75
CA LEU A 28 11.18 -0.08 0.59
C LEU A 28 11.19 -1.31 1.50
N GLN A 29 12.25 -1.45 2.29
CA GLN A 29 12.27 -2.44 3.35
C GLN A 29 12.32 -1.71 4.68
N GLU A 30 11.36 -2.01 5.55
CA GLU A 30 11.26 -1.40 6.89
C GLU A 30 10.90 -2.47 7.89
N ASN A 31 11.72 -2.60 8.93
CA ASN A 31 11.52 -3.60 9.99
C ASN A 31 11.34 -5.03 9.48
N GLY A 32 12.08 -5.39 8.43
CA GLY A 32 12.02 -6.72 7.83
C GLY A 32 10.83 -6.95 6.91
N ILE A 33 10.01 -5.94 6.66
CA ILE A 33 8.86 -6.02 5.76
C ILE A 33 9.22 -5.33 4.45
N ASP A 34 8.97 -6.01 3.34
CA ASP A 34 9.19 -5.48 2.00
C ASP A 34 7.91 -4.79 1.48
N TYR A 35 8.10 -3.59 0.95
CA TYR A 35 7.02 -2.81 0.33
C TYR A 35 7.40 -2.51 -1.11
N ILE A 36 6.41 -2.56 -1.98
CA ILE A 36 6.59 -2.25 -3.41
C ILE A 36 5.66 -1.09 -3.77
N CYS A 37 6.18 -0.13 -4.52
CA CYS A 37 5.36 1.02 -4.95
C CYS A 37 4.34 0.59 -5.99
N ILE A 38 3.08 0.52 -5.60
CA ILE A 38 2.00 0.08 -6.48
C ILE A 38 1.74 1.06 -7.63
N THR A 39 1.99 2.35 -7.40
CA THR A 39 1.84 3.37 -8.45
C THR A 39 2.85 3.13 -9.57
N ASP A 40 4.08 2.75 -9.24
CA ASP A 40 5.09 2.43 -10.25
C ASP A 40 4.69 1.21 -11.08
N ILE A 41 4.08 0.19 -10.45
CA ILE A 41 3.54 -0.97 -11.15
C ILE A 41 2.39 -0.54 -12.06
N ALA A 42 1.49 0.30 -11.56
CA ALA A 42 0.34 0.78 -12.32
C ALA A 42 0.73 1.56 -13.57
N ARG A 43 1.89 2.23 -13.56
CA ARG A 43 2.40 2.97 -14.71
C ARG A 43 2.67 2.08 -15.92
N GLN A 44 2.92 0.80 -15.73
CA GLN A 44 3.06 -0.14 -16.84
C GLN A 44 1.77 -0.24 -17.65
N LYS A 45 0.63 -0.19 -16.97
CA LYS A 45 -0.68 -0.31 -17.62
C LYS A 45 -1.19 1.03 -18.12
N ASN A 46 -0.95 2.10 -17.37
CA ASN A 46 -1.37 3.45 -17.74
C ASN A 46 -0.31 4.47 -17.30
N PRO A 47 0.63 4.83 -18.20
CA PRO A 47 1.70 5.78 -17.85
C PRO A 47 1.22 7.19 -17.55
N VAL A 48 0.06 7.59 -18.08
CA VAL A 48 -0.48 8.95 -17.93
C VAL A 48 -1.24 9.09 -16.61
N GLU A 49 -2.11 8.11 -16.30
CA GLU A 49 -2.97 8.13 -15.12
C GLU A 49 -2.84 6.83 -14.32
N PRO A 50 -1.67 6.58 -13.72
CA PRO A 50 -1.49 5.33 -12.96
C PRO A 50 -2.40 5.25 -11.73
N LYS A 51 -2.81 6.39 -11.18
CA LYS A 51 -3.73 6.42 -10.03
C LYS A 51 -5.10 5.82 -10.34
N ASP A 52 -5.56 5.94 -11.58
CA ASP A 52 -6.82 5.33 -12.01
C ASP A 52 -6.75 3.82 -11.97
N VAL A 53 -5.61 3.26 -12.35
CA VAL A 53 -5.37 1.82 -12.27
C VAL A 53 -5.46 1.33 -10.82
N VAL A 54 -4.83 2.06 -9.89
CA VAL A 54 -4.86 1.72 -8.47
C VAL A 54 -6.29 1.81 -7.91
N LYS A 55 -7.03 2.87 -8.25
CA LYS A 55 -8.43 3.02 -7.83
C LYS A 55 -9.31 1.88 -8.33
N ASN A 56 -9.16 1.51 -9.59
CA ASN A 56 -9.92 0.42 -10.18
C ASN A 56 -9.59 -0.92 -9.51
N TRP A 57 -8.31 -1.14 -9.20
CA TRP A 57 -7.87 -2.33 -8.50
C TRP A 57 -8.45 -2.41 -7.08
N MET A 58 -8.47 -1.29 -6.35
CA MET A 58 -8.99 -1.24 -4.98
C MET A 58 -10.52 -1.31 -4.88
N ARG A 59 -11.24 -1.20 -5.99
CA ARG A 59 -12.70 -1.39 -6.02
C ARG A 59 -13.08 -2.87 -6.03
N VAL A 60 -12.16 -3.74 -6.42
CA VAL A 60 -12.43 -5.18 -6.56
C VAL A 60 -12.49 -5.82 -5.19
N LYS A 61 -13.55 -6.56 -4.94
CA LYS A 61 -13.76 -7.22 -3.64
C LYS A 61 -12.62 -8.16 -3.28
N ASN A 62 -12.15 -8.96 -4.24
CA ASN A 62 -11.04 -9.89 -4.02
C ASN A 62 -9.76 -9.17 -3.60
N THR A 63 -9.51 -7.99 -4.14
CA THR A 63 -8.35 -7.17 -3.75
C THR A 63 -8.45 -6.78 -2.28
N LEU A 64 -9.59 -6.28 -1.86
CA LEU A 64 -9.78 -5.87 -0.46
C LEU A 64 -9.76 -7.07 0.49
N GLU A 65 -10.31 -8.22 0.09
CA GLU A 65 -10.20 -9.45 0.88
C GLU A 65 -8.74 -9.82 1.12
N TYR A 66 -7.93 -9.77 0.08
CA TYR A 66 -6.51 -10.09 0.18
C TYR A 66 -5.78 -9.10 1.07
N LEU A 67 -5.98 -7.79 0.85
CA LEU A 67 -5.35 -6.75 1.67
C LEU A 67 -5.76 -6.87 3.14
N GLY A 68 -7.05 -7.07 3.40
CA GLY A 68 -7.55 -7.21 4.76
C GLY A 68 -7.03 -8.45 5.47
N LEU A 69 -6.92 -9.58 4.76
CA LEU A 69 -6.35 -10.80 5.32
C LEU A 69 -4.88 -10.59 5.70
N TRP A 70 -4.11 -9.99 4.80
CA TRP A 70 -2.70 -9.69 5.10
C TRP A 70 -2.58 -8.80 6.33
N GLU A 71 -3.39 -7.76 6.43
CA GLU A 71 -3.38 -6.84 7.55
C GLU A 71 -3.76 -7.54 8.87
N LYS A 72 -4.80 -8.36 8.86
CA LYS A 72 -5.23 -9.11 10.05
C LYS A 72 -4.13 -10.04 10.57
N LEU A 73 -3.32 -10.59 9.67
CA LEU A 73 -2.23 -11.50 10.04
C LEU A 73 -0.95 -10.76 10.48
N ASN A 74 -0.73 -9.53 10.01
CA ASN A 74 0.55 -8.85 10.17
C ASN A 74 0.50 -7.50 10.89
N ASN A 75 -0.70 -6.97 11.17
CA ASN A 75 -0.86 -5.64 11.73
C ASN A 75 -1.83 -5.65 12.91
N LEU A 76 -1.29 -5.57 14.11
CA LEU A 76 -2.09 -5.58 15.34
C LEU A 76 -3.01 -4.36 15.49
N ASN A 77 -2.68 -3.27 14.80
CA ASN A 77 -3.44 -2.02 14.87
C ASN A 77 -4.51 -1.92 13.78
N PHE A 78 -4.65 -2.95 12.94
CA PHE A 78 -5.63 -2.95 11.86
C PHE A 78 -7.05 -2.95 12.43
N LYS A 79 -7.88 -2.04 11.93
CA LYS A 79 -9.27 -1.91 12.39
C LYS A 79 -10.19 -2.82 11.58
N GLY A 80 -10.28 -4.08 11.99
CA GLY A 80 -11.14 -5.07 11.34
C GLY A 80 -12.62 -4.69 11.39
N VAL A 81 -13.08 -4.02 12.45
CA VAL A 81 -14.46 -3.55 12.58
C VAL A 81 -14.80 -2.52 11.50
N GLU A 82 -13.84 -1.65 11.15
CA GLU A 82 -14.01 -0.68 10.07
C GLU A 82 -13.87 -1.32 8.70
N PHE A 83 -13.09 -2.39 8.60
CA PHE A 83 -12.86 -3.11 7.35
C PHE A 83 -14.10 -3.90 6.90
N ASP A 84 -14.79 -4.57 7.79
CA ASP A 84 -15.89 -5.48 7.43
C ASP A 84 -17.01 -4.79 6.64
N PRO A 85 -17.49 -3.58 7.00
CA PRO A 85 -18.46 -2.87 6.18
C PRO A 85 -17.93 -2.50 4.78
N LEU A 86 -16.64 -2.14 4.68
CA LEU A 86 -16.02 -1.80 3.38
C LEU A 86 -15.98 -3.02 2.47
N LEU A 87 -15.70 -4.19 3.01
CA LEU A 87 -15.67 -5.42 2.24
C LEU A 87 -17.05 -5.76 1.67
N LYS A 88 -18.11 -5.51 2.43
CA LYS A 88 -19.48 -5.75 1.96
C LYS A 88 -19.86 -4.86 0.79
N GLU A 89 -19.38 -3.61 0.77
CA GLU A 89 -19.66 -2.66 -0.30
C GLU A 89 -18.76 -2.84 -1.53
N ALA A 90 -17.61 -3.47 -1.35
CA ALA A 90 -16.63 -3.64 -2.41
C ALA A 90 -17.23 -4.41 -3.59
N GLY A 91 -16.89 -3.96 -4.80
CA GLY A 91 -17.41 -4.54 -6.03
C GLY A 91 -18.72 -3.93 -6.51
N SER A 92 -19.42 -3.14 -5.70
CA SER A 92 -20.59 -2.39 -6.17
C SER A 92 -20.17 -1.22 -7.06
N ASN A 93 -21.06 -0.77 -7.94
CA ASN A 93 -20.76 0.32 -8.87
C ASN A 93 -20.48 1.66 -8.18
N ALA A 94 -21.07 1.87 -7.01
CA ALA A 94 -20.91 3.11 -6.25
C ALA A 94 -19.67 3.09 -5.36
N PHE A 95 -19.06 1.93 -5.17
CA PHE A 95 -17.92 1.80 -4.26
C PHE A 95 -16.64 2.34 -4.90
N THR A 96 -15.93 3.18 -4.15
CA THR A 96 -14.61 3.69 -4.52
C THR A 96 -13.67 3.57 -3.33
N MET A 97 -12.39 3.36 -3.60
CA MET A 97 -11.36 3.28 -2.58
C MET A 97 -10.05 3.82 -3.12
N SER A 98 -9.29 4.50 -2.25
CA SER A 98 -7.94 4.97 -2.54
C SER A 98 -7.00 4.47 -1.44
N PRO A 99 -5.68 4.40 -1.71
CA PRO A 99 -4.71 4.04 -0.66
C PRO A 99 -4.80 4.94 0.57
N THR A 100 -4.94 6.25 0.38
CA THR A 100 -5.05 7.21 1.49
C THR A 100 -6.27 6.91 2.35
N ARG A 101 -7.44 6.76 1.73
CA ARG A 101 -8.68 6.47 2.45
C ARG A 101 -8.61 5.11 3.18
N TRP A 102 -8.03 4.12 2.51
CA TRP A 102 -7.84 2.79 3.09
C TRP A 102 -7.02 2.86 4.38
N VAL A 103 -5.89 3.55 4.35
CA VAL A 103 -5.04 3.71 5.54
C VAL A 103 -5.73 4.50 6.64
N GLU A 104 -6.42 5.59 6.29
CA GLU A 104 -7.13 6.42 7.27
C GLU A 104 -8.25 5.67 7.98
N LEU A 105 -9.02 4.86 7.25
CA LEU A 105 -10.16 4.15 7.82
C LEU A 105 -9.75 2.90 8.62
N THR A 106 -8.74 2.17 8.16
CA THR A 106 -8.42 0.84 8.72
C THR A 106 -7.12 0.77 9.49
N HIS A 107 -6.31 1.83 9.49
CA HIS A 107 -4.95 1.85 10.04
C HIS A 107 -4.05 0.78 9.41
N ALA A 108 -4.28 0.47 8.13
CA ALA A 108 -3.48 -0.47 7.36
C ALA A 108 -2.06 0.03 7.18
N VAL A 109 -1.10 -0.88 7.03
CA VAL A 109 0.31 -0.53 6.84
C VAL A 109 0.85 -0.89 5.47
N VAL A 110 0.25 -1.87 4.80
CA VAL A 110 0.79 -2.37 3.53
C VAL A 110 0.85 -1.30 2.45
N LEU A 111 -0.11 -0.35 2.42
CA LEU A 111 -0.16 0.73 1.45
C LEU A 111 0.34 2.08 1.99
N LEU A 112 0.77 2.15 3.26
CA LEU A 112 1.18 3.40 3.89
C LEU A 112 2.36 4.05 3.18
N ASN A 113 3.37 3.27 2.83
CA ASN A 113 4.58 3.78 2.19
C ASN A 113 4.37 4.19 0.75
N PHE A 114 3.35 3.68 0.08
CA PHE A 114 3.00 4.12 -1.27
C PHE A 114 2.52 5.56 -1.28
N ILE A 115 1.76 5.94 -0.26
CA ILE A 115 1.29 7.33 -0.09
C ILE A 115 2.47 8.27 0.09
N ASN A 116 3.47 7.87 0.84
CA ASN A 116 4.66 8.68 1.10
C ASN A 116 5.55 8.85 -0.13
N TYR A 117 5.45 7.96 -1.13
CA TYR A 117 6.17 8.08 -2.40
C TYR A 117 5.50 9.07 -3.37
N GLU A 118 4.25 9.36 -3.17
CA GLU A 118 3.48 10.28 -4.00
C GLU A 118 3.58 11.73 -3.51
#